data_25b522ca30620f761effe7bbb931909b
#
_entry.id   25b522ca30620f761effe7bbb931909b
#
_cell.length_a   1.000
_cell.length_b   1.000
_cell.length_c   1.000
_cell.angle_alpha   90.00
_cell.angle_beta   90.00
_cell.angle_gamma   90.00
#
_symmetry.space_group_name_H-M   'P 1'
#
loop_
_entity.id
_entity.type
_entity.pdbx_description
1 polymer ?
#
loop_
_entity_poly.entity_id
_entity_poly.type
_entity_poly.pdbx_seq_one_letter_code
_entity_poly.pdbx_strand_id
1 'polypeptide(L)'
;MYRLLIADDEMIERKVLFKTLSQNLKGQCEIFQAENGREALEIYEKEKIQIAILDIEMPGINGIQAAERIREKDKKCCIIFLTAFDEFAYAKKAITVRALDYLLKPWDE
;
A
#
# COMPACT_ATOMS: atom_id res chain seq x y z
N MET A 1 3.35 1.86 18.52
CA MET A 1 2.63 1.03 17.53
C MET A 1 2.71 1.68 16.16
N TYR A 2 3.07 0.92 15.14
CA TYR A 2 3.13 1.44 13.77
C TYR A 2 1.74 1.59 13.18
N ARG A 3 1.57 2.58 12.33
CA ARG A 3 0.32 2.78 11.60
C ARG A 3 0.51 2.33 10.16
N LEU A 4 -0.25 1.33 9.77
CA LEU A 4 -0.11 0.65 8.48
C LEU A 4 -1.39 0.80 7.69
N LEU A 5 -1.26 1.19 6.42
CA LEU A 5 -2.38 1.34 5.50
C LEU A 5 -2.32 0.25 4.44
N ILE A 6 -3.46 -0.38 4.19
CA ILE A 6 -3.63 -1.30 3.07
C ILE A 6 -4.62 -0.65 2.11
N ALA A 7 -4.22 -0.47 0.86
CA ALA A 7 -5.10 0.06 -0.18
C ALA A 7 -5.25 -0.95 -1.30
N ASP A 8 -6.48 -1.40 -1.55
CA ASP A 8 -6.78 -2.41 -2.57
C ASP A 8 -8.26 -2.28 -2.90
N ASP A 9 -8.60 -2.17 -4.18
CA ASP A 9 -9.98 -2.01 -4.60
C ASP A 9 -10.76 -3.34 -4.58
N GLU A 10 -10.07 -4.47 -4.47
CA GLU A 10 -10.70 -5.78 -4.37
C GLU A 10 -10.93 -6.14 -2.91
N MET A 11 -12.18 -6.14 -2.51
CA MET A 11 -12.57 -6.32 -1.12
C MET A 11 -12.05 -7.64 -0.52
N ILE A 12 -12.16 -8.73 -1.27
CA ILE A 12 -11.74 -10.03 -0.75
C ILE A 12 -10.23 -10.07 -0.51
N GLU A 13 -9.45 -9.60 -1.47
CA GLU A 13 -7.99 -9.56 -1.33
C GLU A 13 -7.57 -8.65 -0.19
N ARG A 14 -8.22 -7.49 -0.07
CA ARG A 14 -7.92 -6.56 1.01
C ARG A 14 -8.21 -7.17 2.38
N LYS A 15 -9.32 -7.88 2.50
CA LYS A 15 -9.69 -8.51 3.77
C LYS A 15 -8.76 -9.67 4.14
N VAL A 16 -8.34 -10.44 3.16
CA VAL A 16 -7.38 -11.53 3.41
C VAL A 16 -6.06 -10.95 3.90
N LEU A 17 -5.57 -9.91 3.24
CA LEU A 17 -4.32 -9.28 3.65
C LEU A 17 -4.45 -8.66 5.03
N PHE A 18 -5.57 -7.99 5.32
CA PHE A 18 -5.82 -7.43 6.64
C PHE A 18 -5.79 -8.49 7.72
N LYS A 19 -6.46 -9.61 7.47
CA LYS A 19 -6.52 -10.71 8.44
C LYS A 19 -5.13 -11.30 8.69
N THR A 20 -4.39 -11.55 7.62
CA THR A 20 -3.05 -12.13 7.72
C THR A 20 -2.12 -11.22 8.50
N LEU A 21 -2.11 -9.93 8.17
CA LEU A 21 -1.25 -8.99 8.86
C LEU A 21 -1.67 -8.76 10.30
N SER A 22 -2.98 -8.74 10.56
CA SER A 22 -3.48 -8.58 11.93
C SER A 22 -3.04 -9.73 12.83
N GLN A 23 -3.00 -10.94 12.29
CA GLN A 23 -2.56 -12.11 13.05
C GLN A 23 -1.05 -12.11 13.27
N ASN A 24 -0.28 -11.78 12.23
CA ASN A 24 1.17 -11.84 12.30
C ASN A 24 1.81 -10.64 13.00
N LEU A 25 1.14 -9.49 12.98
CA LEU A 25 1.66 -8.26 13.58
C LEU A 25 0.85 -7.82 14.79
N LYS A 26 0.21 -8.76 15.44
CA LYS A 26 -0.65 -8.49 16.59
C LYS A 26 0.08 -7.67 17.64
N GLY A 27 -0.50 -6.53 18.01
CA GLY A 27 0.07 -5.65 19.02
C GLY A 27 1.19 -4.76 18.51
N GLN A 28 1.57 -4.87 17.24
CA GLN A 28 2.67 -4.08 16.67
C GLN A 28 2.18 -3.00 15.72
N CYS A 29 1.03 -3.21 15.08
CA CYS A 29 0.51 -2.30 14.08
C CYS A 29 -0.97 -2.02 14.30
N GLU A 30 -1.34 -0.77 14.04
CA GLU A 30 -2.73 -0.39 13.85
C GLU A 30 -2.95 -0.33 12.34
N ILE A 31 -3.92 -1.10 11.82
CA ILE A 31 -4.09 -1.29 10.38
C ILE A 31 -5.34 -0.59 9.87
N PHE A 32 -5.16 0.23 8.85
CA PHE A 32 -6.24 0.96 8.19
C PHE A 32 -6.43 0.43 6.79
N GLN A 33 -7.65 0.49 6.26
CA GLN A 33 -7.99 -0.02 4.95
C GLN A 33 -8.58 1.07 4.06
N ALA A 34 -8.18 1.08 2.80
CA ALA A 34 -8.71 1.98 1.77
C ALA A 34 -9.11 1.18 0.54
N GLU A 35 -10.18 1.61 -0.14
CA GLU A 35 -10.70 0.96 -1.34
C GLU A 35 -10.16 1.55 -2.63
N ASN A 36 -9.54 2.71 -2.57
CA ASN A 36 -9.02 3.40 -3.74
C ASN A 36 -7.90 4.37 -3.33
N GLY A 37 -7.26 4.96 -4.33
CA GLY A 37 -6.13 5.84 -4.07
C GLY A 37 -6.49 7.13 -3.36
N ARG A 38 -7.66 7.70 -3.65
CA ARG A 38 -8.10 8.91 -2.98
C ARG A 38 -8.31 8.66 -1.50
N GLU A 39 -9.00 7.59 -1.17
CA GLU A 39 -9.23 7.23 0.23
C GLU A 39 -7.91 6.92 0.93
N ALA A 40 -6.98 6.27 0.22
CA ALA A 40 -5.66 5.97 0.78
C ALA A 40 -4.93 7.25 1.16
N LEU A 41 -4.97 8.28 0.32
CA LEU A 41 -4.33 9.55 0.61
C LEU A 41 -5.00 10.29 1.76
N GLU A 42 -6.33 10.23 1.83
CA GLU A 42 -7.06 10.82 2.94
C GLU A 42 -6.67 10.19 4.28
N ILE A 43 -6.60 8.86 4.30
CA ILE A 43 -6.21 8.12 5.51
C ILE A 43 -4.74 8.41 5.86
N TYR A 44 -3.87 8.43 4.84
CA TYR A 44 -2.47 8.72 5.06
C TYR A 44 -2.28 10.06 5.80
N GLU A 45 -2.98 11.09 5.36
CA GLU A 45 -2.84 12.40 5.99
C GLU A 45 -3.46 12.46 7.38
N LYS A 46 -4.64 11.86 7.53
CA LYS A 46 -5.37 11.90 8.79
C LYS A 46 -4.71 11.08 9.89
N GLU A 47 -4.25 9.89 9.53
CA GLU A 47 -3.78 8.91 10.51
C GLU A 47 -2.25 8.84 10.63
N LYS A 48 -1.53 9.66 9.91
CA LYS A 48 -0.06 9.68 9.93
C LYS A 48 0.54 8.30 9.68
N ILE A 49 0.21 7.75 8.53
CA ILE A 49 0.62 6.40 8.13
C ILE A 49 2.14 6.31 7.98
N GLN A 50 2.73 5.27 8.53
CA GLN A 50 4.17 5.01 8.46
C GLN A 50 4.53 3.94 7.44
N ILE A 51 3.61 3.01 7.19
CA ILE A 51 3.80 1.92 6.23
C ILE A 51 2.57 1.88 5.33
N ALA A 52 2.77 1.98 4.03
CA ALA A 52 1.68 1.94 3.05
C ALA A 52 1.87 0.75 2.10
N ILE A 53 0.91 -0.16 2.10
CA ILE A 53 0.87 -1.28 1.17
C ILE A 53 -0.19 -0.95 0.14
N LEU A 54 0.23 -0.71 -1.10
CA LEU A 54 -0.63 -0.15 -2.13
C LEU A 54 -0.75 -1.10 -3.32
N ASP A 55 -1.99 -1.47 -3.66
CA ASP A 55 -2.26 -2.14 -4.91
C ASP A 55 -2.05 -1.11 -6.03
N ILE A 56 -1.36 -1.49 -7.08
CA ILE A 56 -1.11 -0.57 -8.20
C ILE A 56 -2.38 -0.33 -9.00
N GLU A 57 -3.13 -1.39 -9.31
CA GLU A 57 -4.30 -1.30 -10.18
C GLU A 57 -5.54 -0.91 -9.38
N MET A 58 -5.74 0.38 -9.19
CA MET A 58 -6.95 0.92 -8.56
C MET A 58 -7.56 1.99 -9.45
N PRO A 59 -8.90 2.08 -9.51
CA PRO A 59 -9.54 3.10 -10.34
C PRO A 59 -9.29 4.51 -9.80
N GLY A 60 -9.25 5.48 -10.71
CA GLY A 60 -8.93 6.86 -10.37
C GLY A 60 -7.45 7.02 -10.08
N ILE A 61 -7.13 7.37 -8.84
CA ILE A 61 -5.73 7.45 -8.42
C ILE A 61 -5.23 6.03 -8.15
N ASN A 62 -4.27 5.58 -8.94
CA ASN A 62 -3.72 4.23 -8.75
C ASN A 62 -2.63 4.24 -7.66
N GLY A 63 -2.11 3.05 -7.33
CA GLY A 63 -1.13 2.91 -6.26
C GLY A 63 0.16 3.68 -6.51
N ILE A 64 0.60 3.75 -7.75
CA ILE A 64 1.81 4.49 -8.09
C ILE A 64 1.61 5.98 -7.89
N GLN A 65 0.47 6.50 -8.37
CA GLN A 65 0.16 7.91 -8.20
C GLN A 65 0.03 8.27 -6.71
N ALA A 66 -0.60 7.41 -5.94
CA ALA A 66 -0.71 7.61 -4.49
C ALA A 66 0.67 7.64 -3.85
N ALA A 67 1.54 6.70 -4.22
CA ALA A 67 2.90 6.64 -3.69
C ALA A 67 3.71 7.88 -4.05
N GLU A 68 3.56 8.39 -5.28
CA GLU A 68 4.25 9.61 -5.69
C GLU A 68 3.85 10.78 -4.82
N ARG A 69 2.56 10.92 -4.56
CA ARG A 69 2.06 12.00 -3.70
C ARG A 69 2.52 11.87 -2.26
N ILE A 70 2.54 10.65 -1.73
CA ILE A 70 3.05 10.41 -0.40
C ILE A 70 4.54 10.78 -0.33
N ARG A 71 5.32 10.35 -1.31
CA ARG A 71 6.76 10.57 -1.30
C ARG A 71 7.15 12.03 -1.46
N GLU A 72 6.33 12.85 -2.09
CA GLU A 72 6.55 14.29 -2.18
C GLU A 72 6.57 14.94 -0.79
N LYS A 73 5.76 14.42 0.13
CA LYS A 73 5.61 14.98 1.47
C LYS A 73 6.42 14.25 2.52
N ASP A 74 6.72 12.98 2.29
CA ASP A 74 7.24 12.10 3.33
C ASP A 74 8.31 11.17 2.75
N LYS A 75 9.55 11.47 3.05
CA LYS A 75 10.67 10.67 2.55
C LYS A 75 10.91 9.41 3.37
N LYS A 76 10.24 9.27 4.51
CA LYS A 76 10.46 8.17 5.45
C LYS A 76 9.37 7.10 5.40
N CYS A 77 8.23 7.39 4.80
CA CYS A 77 7.14 6.41 4.74
C CYS A 77 7.62 5.16 4.00
N CYS A 78 7.36 4.01 4.59
CA CYS A 78 7.69 2.73 3.95
C CYS A 78 6.58 2.40 2.96
N ILE A 79 6.92 2.24 1.69
CA ILE A 79 5.94 1.94 0.64
C ILE A 79 6.22 0.56 0.08
N ILE A 80 5.18 -0.25 -0.01
CA ILE A 80 5.23 -1.59 -0.60
C ILE A 80 4.12 -1.67 -1.63
N PHE A 81 4.46 -2.08 -2.84
CA PHE A 81 3.46 -2.24 -3.90
C PHE A 81 3.02 -3.69 -4.03
N LEU A 82 1.74 -3.87 -4.31
CA LEU A 82 1.16 -5.15 -4.68
C LEU A 82 0.57 -5.01 -6.07
N THR A 83 0.75 -6.01 -6.93
CA THR A 83 0.15 -5.98 -8.26
C THR A 83 -0.02 -7.39 -8.80
N ALA A 84 -1.04 -7.58 -9.64
CA ALA A 84 -1.23 -8.82 -10.38
C ALA A 84 -0.39 -8.86 -11.66
N PHE A 85 0.23 -7.73 -12.03
CA PHE A 85 0.92 -7.57 -13.30
C PHE A 85 2.41 -7.32 -13.10
N ASP A 86 3.23 -8.15 -13.74
CA ASP A 86 4.68 -7.97 -13.71
C ASP A 86 5.09 -7.11 -14.92
N GLU A 87 4.90 -5.80 -14.77
CA GLU A 87 5.24 -4.86 -15.82
C GLU A 87 6.49 -4.07 -15.46
N PHE A 88 7.40 -4.00 -16.41
CA PHE A 88 8.67 -3.28 -16.25
C PHE A 88 8.45 -1.83 -15.84
N ALA A 89 7.44 -1.17 -16.43
CA ALA A 89 7.15 0.23 -16.10
C ALA A 89 6.77 0.42 -14.64
N TYR A 90 6.04 -0.54 -14.07
CA TYR A 90 5.66 -0.48 -12.65
C TYR A 90 6.88 -0.65 -11.75
N ALA A 91 7.73 -1.62 -12.06
CA ALA A 91 8.95 -1.85 -11.28
C ALA A 91 9.85 -0.62 -11.31
N LYS A 92 9.96 0.03 -12.46
CA LYS A 92 10.75 1.24 -12.61
C LYS A 92 10.21 2.38 -11.76
N LYS A 93 8.88 2.53 -11.73
CA LYS A 93 8.24 3.55 -10.89
C LYS A 93 8.43 3.26 -9.41
N ALA A 94 8.42 1.99 -9.02
CA ALA A 94 8.65 1.60 -7.64
C ALA A 94 10.05 2.06 -7.18
N ILE A 95 11.04 1.95 -8.04
CA ILE A 95 12.39 2.43 -7.75
C ILE A 95 12.39 3.96 -7.59
N THR A 96 11.68 4.65 -8.47
CA THR A 96 11.63 6.12 -8.45
C THR A 96 11.06 6.65 -7.13
N VAL A 97 10.03 6.00 -6.57
CA VAL A 97 9.46 6.43 -5.29
C VAL A 97 10.14 5.77 -4.10
N ARG A 98 11.20 5.05 -4.33
CA ARG A 98 11.97 4.35 -3.29
C ARG A 98 11.09 3.43 -2.44
N ALA A 99 10.27 2.63 -3.12
CA ALA A 99 9.47 1.62 -2.44
C ALA A 99 10.39 0.56 -1.82
N LEU A 100 10.00 0.05 -0.68
CA LEU A 100 10.75 -1.01 -0.01
C LEU A 100 10.67 -2.31 -0.79
N ASP A 101 9.52 -2.59 -1.37
CA ASP A 101 9.31 -3.85 -2.07
C ASP A 101 8.23 -3.72 -3.13
N TYR A 102 8.20 -4.70 -4.03
CA TYR A 102 7.26 -4.77 -5.14
C TYR A 102 6.86 -6.23 -5.26
N LEU A 103 5.67 -6.56 -4.83
CA LEU A 103 5.21 -7.94 -4.71
C LEU A 103 4.14 -8.28 -5.74
N LEU A 104 4.25 -9.46 -6.34
CA LEU A 104 3.27 -9.94 -7.30
C LEU A 104 2.20 -10.76 -6.60
N LYS A 105 0.95 -10.58 -7.01
CA LYS A 105 -0.18 -11.39 -6.56
C LYS A 105 -0.30 -12.63 -7.42
N PRO A 106 -0.81 -13.75 -6.89
CA PRO A 106 -0.99 -13.98 -5.47
C PRO A 106 0.35 -14.25 -4.78
N TRP A 107 0.44 -13.89 -3.50
CA TRP A 107 1.66 -14.17 -2.74
C TRP A 107 1.42 -15.35 -1.81
N ASP A 108 2.53 -16.00 -1.43
CA ASP A 108 2.50 -17.06 -0.44
C ASP A 108 2.76 -16.47 0.94
N GLU A 109 2.11 -17.05 1.92
CA GLU A 109 2.29 -16.63 3.30
C GLU A 109 3.57 -17.17 3.93
#